data_0dcb8951b74ed7cbc25b2f18dde11a65
#
_entry.id   0dcb8951b74ed7cbc25b2f18dde11a65
#
_cell.length_a   1.000
_cell.length_b   1.000
_cell.length_c   1.000
_cell.angle_alpha   90.00
_cell.angle_beta   90.00
_cell.angle_gamma   90.00
#
_symmetry.space_group_name_H-M   'P 1'
#
loop_
_entity.id
_entity.type
_entity.pdbx_description
1 polymer ?
#
loop_
_entity_poly.entity_id
_entity_poly.type
_entity_poly.pdbx_seq_one_letter_code
_entity_poly.pdbx_strand_id
1 'polypeptide(L)'
;MLKLSLIFIIIVAVIVLLARAGMWWMNFIIQRSIGGRNKAAELIINTQKAPQSWTVKFGKKIDELSRASPNPTKILKLKKKGKDLSLKKVSGLINYFKTSTLVEDEKTRGILLGELENARDLWRKKSWEEIVAR
;
A
#
# COMPACT_ATOMS: atom_id res chain seq x y z
N MET A 1 25.67 -2.06 -50.09
CA MET A 1 24.80 -0.99 -49.55
C MET A 1 23.48 -1.53 -49.02
N LEU A 2 22.80 -2.40 -49.73
CA LEU A 2 21.54 -3.00 -49.22
C LEU A 2 21.71 -3.77 -47.92
N LYS A 3 22.80 -4.48 -47.71
CA LYS A 3 23.08 -5.23 -46.47
C LYS A 3 23.31 -4.30 -45.25
N LEU A 4 23.98 -3.20 -45.45
CA LEU A 4 24.23 -2.17 -44.38
C LEU A 4 22.94 -1.48 -43.98
N SER A 5 22.11 -1.10 -44.94
CA SER A 5 20.81 -0.49 -44.68
C SER A 5 19.87 -1.44 -43.93
N LEU A 6 19.90 -2.71 -44.27
CA LEU A 6 19.08 -3.76 -43.61
C LEU A 6 19.53 -3.93 -42.14
N ILE A 7 20.84 -3.99 -41.92
CA ILE A 7 21.40 -4.09 -40.56
C ILE A 7 21.02 -2.86 -39.70
N PHE A 8 21.10 -1.67 -40.29
CA PHE A 8 20.71 -0.44 -39.60
C PHE A 8 19.23 -0.45 -39.21
N ILE A 9 18.34 -0.88 -40.10
CA ILE A 9 16.90 -1.01 -39.83
C ILE A 9 16.65 -1.99 -38.69
N ILE A 10 17.34 -3.11 -38.65
CA ILE A 10 17.21 -4.13 -37.61
C ILE A 10 17.66 -3.55 -36.27
N ILE A 11 18.79 -2.84 -36.22
CA ILE A 11 19.31 -2.22 -35.01
C ILE A 11 18.30 -1.20 -34.45
N VAL A 12 17.77 -0.34 -35.29
CA VAL A 12 16.76 0.65 -34.89
C VAL A 12 15.49 -0.03 -34.36
N ALA A 13 15.03 -1.08 -35.03
CA ALA A 13 13.86 -1.84 -34.58
C ALA A 13 14.09 -2.48 -33.20
N VAL A 14 15.27 -3.05 -32.96
CA VAL A 14 15.64 -3.64 -31.66
C VAL A 14 15.66 -2.57 -30.57
N ILE A 15 16.24 -1.42 -30.83
CA ILE A 15 16.31 -0.29 -29.89
C ILE A 15 14.89 0.17 -29.52
N VAL A 16 14.02 0.32 -30.50
CA VAL A 16 12.62 0.72 -30.27
C VAL A 16 11.87 -0.31 -29.43
N LEU A 17 12.06 -1.59 -29.72
CA LEU A 17 11.46 -2.68 -28.92
C LEU A 17 11.94 -2.69 -27.49
N LEU A 18 13.23 -2.52 -27.25
CA LEU A 18 13.81 -2.44 -25.91
C LEU A 18 13.30 -1.24 -25.14
N ALA A 19 13.21 -0.08 -25.80
CA ALA A 19 12.66 1.12 -25.17
C ALA A 19 11.18 0.93 -24.76
N ARG A 20 10.39 0.32 -25.63
CA ARG A 20 8.97 0.01 -25.32
C ARG A 20 8.83 -0.99 -24.18
N ALA A 21 9.62 -2.04 -24.19
CA ALA A 21 9.64 -3.04 -23.13
C ALA A 21 10.05 -2.42 -21.78
N GLY A 22 11.04 -1.55 -21.79
CA GLY A 22 11.49 -0.82 -20.62
C GLY A 22 10.42 0.11 -20.04
N MET A 23 9.72 0.87 -20.90
CA MET A 23 8.61 1.72 -20.47
C MET A 23 7.43 0.91 -19.90
N TRP A 24 7.10 -0.22 -20.54
CA TRP A 24 6.05 -1.12 -20.05
C TRP A 24 6.40 -1.70 -18.68
N TRP A 25 7.66 -2.13 -18.51
CA TRP A 25 8.16 -2.65 -17.23
C TRP A 25 8.15 -1.60 -16.13
N MET A 26 8.66 -0.39 -16.42
CA MET A 26 8.63 0.72 -15.45
C MET A 26 7.21 1.07 -15.04
N ASN A 27 6.29 1.15 -15.98
CA ASN A 27 4.88 1.41 -15.69
C ASN A 27 4.25 0.31 -14.81
N PHE A 28 4.58 -0.94 -15.07
CA PHE A 28 4.13 -2.07 -14.25
C PHE A 28 4.67 -1.99 -12.81
N ILE A 29 5.96 -1.70 -12.64
CA ILE A 29 6.57 -1.55 -11.31
C ILE A 29 5.97 -0.36 -10.57
N ILE A 30 5.80 0.77 -11.25
CA ILE A 30 5.21 1.98 -10.68
C ILE A 30 3.77 1.73 -10.22
N GLN A 31 2.95 1.12 -11.04
CA GLN A 31 1.56 0.81 -10.68
C GLN A 31 1.48 -0.17 -9.50
N ARG A 32 2.37 -1.16 -9.46
CA ARG A 32 2.38 -2.15 -8.36
C ARG A 32 2.88 -1.56 -7.05
N SER A 33 3.91 -0.72 -7.09
CA SER A 33 4.55 -0.14 -5.90
C SER A 33 3.81 1.09 -5.38
N ILE A 34 3.44 2.00 -6.26
CA ILE A 34 2.83 3.29 -5.93
C ILE A 34 1.31 3.18 -5.83
N GLY A 35 0.69 2.44 -6.73
CA GLY A 35 -0.75 2.24 -6.75
C GLY A 35 -1.28 1.58 -5.47
N GLY A 36 -0.52 0.64 -4.89
CA GLY A 36 -0.88 0.00 -3.62
C GLY A 36 -0.90 0.98 -2.45
N ARG A 37 0.08 1.88 -2.37
CA ARG A 37 0.15 2.90 -1.32
C ARG A 37 -0.94 3.96 -1.47
N ASN A 38 -1.19 4.44 -2.66
CA ASN A 38 -2.26 5.39 -2.94
C ASN A 38 -3.63 4.79 -2.64
N LYS A 39 -3.85 3.53 -3.01
CA LYS A 39 -5.09 2.80 -2.74
C LYS A 39 -5.31 2.60 -1.25
N ALA A 40 -4.27 2.28 -0.49
CA ALA A 40 -4.35 2.15 0.96
C ALA A 40 -4.72 3.47 1.62
N ALA A 41 -4.07 4.58 1.22
CA ALA A 41 -4.39 5.91 1.72
C ALA A 41 -5.83 6.32 1.40
N GLU A 42 -6.29 6.07 0.18
CA GLU A 42 -7.67 6.34 -0.24
C GLU A 42 -8.68 5.57 0.61
N LEU A 43 -8.44 4.29 0.86
CA LEU A 43 -9.31 3.46 1.70
C LEU A 43 -9.37 3.99 3.14
N ILE A 44 -8.24 4.39 3.71
CA ILE A 44 -8.17 4.94 5.06
C ILE A 44 -8.95 6.25 5.16
N ILE A 45 -8.76 7.14 4.20
CA ILE A 45 -9.45 8.45 4.17
C ILE A 45 -10.96 8.27 4.03
N ASN A 46 -11.41 7.38 3.15
CA ASN A 46 -12.82 7.18 2.86
C ASN A 46 -13.55 6.39 3.95
N THR A 47 -12.92 5.39 4.55
CA THR A 47 -13.55 4.47 5.50
C THR A 47 -13.16 4.71 6.95
N GLN A 48 -12.07 5.43 7.20
CA GLN A 48 -11.46 5.61 8.54
C GLN A 48 -11.05 4.28 9.18
N LYS A 49 -10.86 3.24 8.38
CA LYS A 49 -10.50 1.89 8.83
C LYS A 49 -9.24 1.40 8.14
N ALA A 50 -8.55 0.44 8.75
CA ALA A 50 -7.38 -0.19 8.16
C ALA A 50 -7.76 -0.99 6.90
N PRO A 51 -6.94 -0.94 5.83
CA PRO A 51 -7.17 -1.77 4.64
C PRO A 51 -7.23 -3.25 4.98
N GLN A 52 -8.15 -3.98 4.35
CA GLN A 52 -8.30 -5.43 4.57
C GLN A 52 -7.00 -6.21 4.33
N SER A 53 -6.21 -5.80 3.36
CA SER A 53 -4.92 -6.45 3.06
C SER A 53 -3.94 -6.43 4.24
N TRP A 54 -4.08 -5.47 5.16
CA TRP A 54 -3.23 -5.39 6.35
C TRP A 54 -3.72 -6.28 7.49
N THR A 55 -5.01 -6.55 7.55
CA THR A 55 -5.67 -7.14 8.71
C THR A 55 -6.16 -8.57 8.48
N VAL A 56 -6.25 -9.02 7.24
CA VAL A 56 -6.84 -10.31 6.87
C VAL A 56 -6.13 -11.50 7.53
N LYS A 57 -4.81 -11.48 7.63
CA LYS A 57 -4.02 -12.53 8.27
C LYS A 57 -4.35 -12.67 9.76
N PHE A 58 -4.42 -11.55 10.46
CA PHE A 58 -4.76 -11.52 11.88
C PHE A 58 -6.20 -11.93 12.13
N GLY A 59 -7.11 -11.45 11.29
CA GLY A 59 -8.52 -11.83 11.34
C GLY A 59 -8.72 -13.33 11.20
N LYS A 60 -8.06 -13.97 10.24
CA LYS A 60 -8.10 -15.44 10.07
C LYS A 60 -7.56 -16.18 11.26
N LYS A 61 -6.42 -15.78 11.81
CA LYS A 61 -5.83 -16.41 13.00
C LYS A 61 -6.71 -16.28 14.21
N ILE A 62 -7.33 -15.11 14.42
CA ILE A 62 -8.25 -14.87 15.52
C ILE A 62 -9.49 -15.75 15.38
N ASP A 63 -10.06 -15.87 14.20
CA ASP A 63 -11.22 -16.71 13.92
C ASP A 63 -10.91 -18.19 14.14
N GLU A 64 -9.76 -18.67 13.66
CA GLU A 64 -9.30 -20.05 13.88
C GLU A 64 -9.13 -20.38 15.35
N LEU A 65 -8.50 -19.50 16.13
CA LEU A 65 -8.33 -19.68 17.58
C LEU A 65 -9.66 -19.65 18.32
N SER A 66 -10.59 -18.79 17.90
CA SER A 66 -11.92 -18.70 18.50
C SER A 66 -12.74 -19.97 18.29
N ARG A 67 -12.54 -20.67 17.17
CA ARG A 67 -13.26 -21.91 16.86
C ARG A 67 -12.63 -23.15 17.47
N ALA A 68 -11.29 -23.28 17.38
CA ALA A 68 -10.58 -24.51 17.74
C ALA A 68 -10.26 -24.60 19.23
N SER A 69 -9.76 -23.52 19.82
CA SER A 69 -9.36 -23.48 21.23
C SER A 69 -9.43 -22.02 21.70
N PRO A 70 -10.59 -21.57 22.20
CA PRO A 70 -10.72 -20.17 22.63
C PRO A 70 -9.81 -19.89 23.83
N ASN A 71 -8.70 -19.19 23.54
CA ASN A 71 -7.78 -18.69 24.55
C ASN A 71 -7.82 -17.17 24.53
N PRO A 72 -8.51 -16.52 25.49
CA PRO A 72 -8.68 -15.07 25.49
C PRO A 72 -7.36 -14.32 25.48
N THR A 73 -6.34 -14.84 26.16
CA THR A 73 -5.02 -14.21 26.25
C THR A 73 -4.30 -14.19 24.88
N LYS A 74 -4.34 -15.31 24.15
CA LYS A 74 -3.75 -15.39 22.80
C LYS A 74 -4.49 -14.52 21.79
N ILE A 75 -5.82 -14.53 21.85
CA ILE A 75 -6.67 -13.70 21.00
C ILE A 75 -6.37 -12.21 21.23
N LEU A 76 -6.28 -11.80 22.48
CA LEU A 76 -5.96 -10.42 22.86
C LEU A 76 -4.57 -10.00 22.36
N LYS A 77 -3.58 -10.88 22.48
CA LYS A 77 -2.23 -10.63 21.93
C LYS A 77 -2.23 -10.45 20.42
N LEU A 78 -2.99 -11.28 19.69
CA LEU A 78 -3.13 -11.17 18.23
C LEU A 78 -3.81 -9.87 17.82
N LYS A 79 -4.86 -9.47 18.51
CA LYS A 79 -5.55 -8.19 18.28
C LYS A 79 -4.61 -7.01 18.49
N LYS A 80 -3.82 -7.05 19.57
CA LYS A 80 -2.82 -6.01 19.85
C LYS A 80 -1.74 -5.95 18.78
N LYS A 81 -1.22 -7.09 18.35
CA LYS A 81 -0.22 -7.17 17.26
C LYS A 81 -0.78 -6.63 15.95
N GLY A 82 -2.01 -6.96 15.62
CA GLY A 82 -2.68 -6.46 14.42
C GLY A 82 -2.88 -4.95 14.45
N LYS A 83 -3.29 -4.41 15.59
CA LYS A 83 -3.41 -2.96 15.80
C LYS A 83 -2.06 -2.26 15.68
N ASP A 84 -1.03 -2.78 16.35
CA ASP A 84 0.33 -2.21 16.31
C ASP A 84 0.90 -2.24 14.89
N LEU A 85 0.67 -3.32 14.14
CA LEU A 85 1.08 -3.41 12.75
C LEU A 85 0.36 -2.38 11.87
N SER A 86 -0.94 -2.20 12.08
CA SER A 86 -1.74 -1.21 11.34
C SER A 86 -1.25 0.22 11.63
N LEU A 87 -0.96 0.54 12.89
CA LEU A 87 -0.37 1.82 13.29
C LEU A 87 1.00 2.03 12.65
N LYS A 88 1.84 1.01 12.63
CA LYS A 88 3.15 1.07 11.98
C LYS A 88 3.03 1.31 10.47
N LYS A 89 2.10 0.65 9.81
CA LYS A 89 1.87 0.80 8.37
C LYS A 89 1.33 2.18 8.01
N VAL A 90 0.37 2.70 8.77
CA VAL A 90 -0.12 4.07 8.53
C VAL A 90 0.94 5.12 8.78
N SER A 91 1.80 4.93 9.77
CA SER A 91 2.96 5.80 10.01
C SER A 91 3.96 5.75 8.84
N GLY A 92 4.16 4.57 8.26
CA GLY A 92 4.95 4.39 7.04
C GLY A 92 4.38 5.13 5.84
N LEU A 93 3.05 5.10 5.67
CA LEU A 93 2.36 5.88 4.63
C LEU A 93 2.55 7.39 4.83
N ILE A 94 2.42 7.87 6.06
CA ILE A 94 2.63 9.28 6.40
C ILE A 94 4.04 9.71 6.02
N ASN A 95 5.05 8.95 6.39
CA ASN A 95 6.45 9.22 6.02
C ASN A 95 6.66 9.19 4.51
N TYR A 96 6.05 8.23 3.82
CA TYR A 96 6.13 8.13 2.36
C TYR A 96 5.57 9.39 1.68
N PHE A 97 4.39 9.84 2.08
CA PHE A 97 3.77 11.03 1.48
C PHE A 97 4.45 12.33 1.88
N LYS A 98 5.12 12.38 3.04
CA LYS A 98 5.94 13.54 3.42
C LYS A 98 7.11 13.80 2.45
N THR A 99 7.72 12.73 1.96
CA THR A 99 8.93 12.80 1.14
C THR A 99 8.69 12.50 -0.34
N SER A 100 7.48 12.07 -0.71
CA SER A 100 7.16 11.69 -2.09
C SER A 100 7.13 12.91 -3.01
N THR A 101 7.84 12.79 -4.12
CA THR A 101 7.80 13.79 -5.21
C THR A 101 6.60 13.60 -6.14
N LEU A 102 5.82 12.54 -5.93
CA LEU A 102 4.67 12.18 -6.77
C LEU A 102 3.38 12.91 -6.40
N VAL A 103 3.36 13.59 -5.25
CA VAL A 103 2.25 14.45 -4.86
C VAL A 103 2.37 15.77 -5.62
N GLU A 104 1.32 16.13 -6.34
CA GLU A 104 1.34 17.26 -7.29
C GLU A 104 1.61 18.61 -6.64
N ASP A 105 1.04 18.90 -5.46
CA ASP A 105 1.22 20.16 -4.78
C ASP A 105 1.27 20.00 -3.25
N GLU A 106 1.79 21.02 -2.57
CA GLU A 106 1.92 21.05 -1.11
C GLU A 106 0.59 21.14 -0.38
N LYS A 107 -0.43 21.74 -0.99
CA LYS A 107 -1.77 21.82 -0.43
C LYS A 107 -2.42 20.43 -0.37
N THR A 108 -2.35 19.66 -1.45
CA THR A 108 -2.83 18.28 -1.51
C THR A 108 -2.07 17.41 -0.53
N ARG A 109 -0.77 17.57 -0.44
CA ARG A 109 0.07 16.85 0.54
C ARG A 109 -0.38 17.14 1.96
N GLY A 110 -0.60 18.40 2.31
CA GLY A 110 -1.06 18.80 3.64
C GLY A 110 -2.40 18.21 4.01
N ILE A 111 -3.35 18.18 3.10
CA ILE A 111 -4.68 17.57 3.31
C ILE A 111 -4.55 16.06 3.50
N LEU A 112 -3.79 15.38 2.64
CA LEU A 112 -3.57 13.95 2.72
C LEU A 112 -2.88 13.54 4.02
N LEU A 113 -1.83 14.23 4.42
CA LEU A 113 -1.12 13.99 5.68
C LEU A 113 -2.01 14.22 6.89
N GLY A 114 -2.80 15.29 6.88
CA GLY A 114 -3.75 15.61 7.94
C GLY A 114 -4.78 14.50 8.13
N GLU A 115 -5.35 13.98 7.07
CA GLU A 115 -6.32 12.89 7.12
C GLU A 115 -5.71 11.58 7.62
N LEU A 116 -4.50 11.24 7.17
CA LEU A 116 -3.79 10.04 7.64
C LEU A 116 -3.38 10.15 9.11
N GLU A 117 -2.91 11.31 9.55
CA GLU A 117 -2.56 11.56 10.95
C GLU A 117 -3.79 11.49 11.86
N ASN A 118 -4.92 12.04 11.43
CA ASN A 118 -6.18 11.92 12.15
C ASN A 118 -6.63 10.48 12.29
N ALA A 119 -6.56 9.69 11.22
CA ALA A 119 -6.89 8.27 11.26
C ALA A 119 -5.97 7.51 12.22
N ARG A 120 -4.66 7.77 12.19
CA ARG A 120 -3.69 7.18 13.11
C ARG A 120 -4.03 7.48 14.56
N ASP A 121 -4.31 8.73 14.88
CA ASP A 121 -4.62 9.15 16.23
C ASP A 121 -5.93 8.56 16.74
N LEU A 122 -6.94 8.44 15.88
CA LEU A 122 -8.19 7.73 16.18
C LEU A 122 -7.94 6.24 16.45
N TRP A 123 -7.11 5.59 15.63
CA TRP A 123 -6.82 4.16 15.81
C TRP A 123 -6.09 3.86 17.12
N ARG A 124 -5.28 4.77 17.63
CA ARG A 124 -4.62 4.60 18.93
C ARG A 124 -5.62 4.48 20.07
N LYS A 125 -6.75 5.16 19.94
CA LYS A 125 -7.83 5.18 20.95
C LYS A 125 -8.87 4.08 20.75
N LYS A 126 -8.95 3.49 19.53
CA LYS A 126 -9.95 2.48 19.17
C LYS A 126 -9.43 1.06 19.39
N SER A 127 -10.37 0.12 19.57
CA SER A 127 -10.07 -1.31 19.64
C SER A 127 -9.80 -1.88 18.24
N TRP A 128 -9.22 -3.09 18.19
CA TRP A 128 -9.00 -3.83 16.95
C TRP A 128 -10.28 -3.96 16.11
N GLU A 129 -11.39 -4.31 16.74
CA GLU A 129 -12.67 -4.51 16.06
C GLU A 129 -13.19 -3.25 15.36
N GLU A 130 -12.91 -2.09 15.93
CA GLU A 130 -13.30 -0.79 15.37
C GLU A 130 -12.42 -0.34 14.22
N ILE A 131 -11.17 -0.80 14.17
CA ILE A 131 -10.19 -0.47 13.13
C ILE A 131 -10.38 -1.33 11.89
N VAL A 132 -10.75 -2.60 12.08
CA VAL A 132 -10.85 -3.57 10.98
C VAL A 132 -12.01 -3.23 10.05
N ALA A 133 -11.71 -3.17 8.75
CA ALA A 133 -12.72 -3.06 7.70
C ALA A 133 -13.39 -4.43 7.51
N ARG A 134 -14.70 -4.48 7.74
CA ARG A 134 -15.51 -5.67 7.48
C ARG A 134 -16.54 -5.40 6.41
#